data_c58d08dea9069a1a123001738a04072e
#
_entry.id   c58d08dea9069a1a123001738a04072e
#
_cell.length_a   1.000
_cell.length_b   1.000
_cell.length_c   1.000
_cell.angle_alpha   90.00
_cell.angle_beta   90.00
_cell.angle_gamma   90.00
#
_symmetry.space_group_name_H-M   'P 1'
#
loop_
_entity.id
_entity.type
_entity.pdbx_description
1 polymer ?
#
loop_
_entity_poly.entity_id
_entity_poly.type
_entity_poly.pdbx_seq_one_letter_code
_entity_poly.pdbx_strand_id
1 'polypeptide(L)'
;MAGHRHLRTFTAGMIAVTALAGGAAAQTMPADGFFKGKTFTINVGGTAGGGIDIGARMLARFIGKYLPGQPQTLVQLMPGAGGVRLVEYLYSVAPRDGTVIGAFAAGPLIEPLISSRKVAYKMTDFVSVGALENDVSFCATYITSPVKTLEDAKKRETTMAGTGAASSTDIYPIALNATIGTKFRVITGYVGTQETIMAIERGETDGRCGWGYSSLKSSKPDWIRDKKINYLVQMSLKKHPDAMDVPLAMDLMPTEEDRQMMRILVTPQTVTRPYLAPPGLPAERAKEVRAAFWGALNDKELRAEFTKIMGEEPTPTSGEDMQKLLETIYATPEPVVAKLRAILKQ
;
A
#
# COMPACT_ATOMS: atom_id res chain seq x y z
N MET A 1 37.32 -46.64 85.21
CA MET A 1 36.59 -47.35 84.15
C MET A 1 36.41 -46.36 82.99
N ALA A 2 37.02 -46.62 81.88
CA ALA A 2 37.18 -45.70 80.76
C ALA A 2 36.00 -45.81 79.78
N GLY A 3 35.47 -44.67 79.32
CA GLY A 3 34.50 -44.63 78.28
C GLY A 3 34.98 -43.71 77.16
N HIS A 4 35.41 -44.32 76.03
CA HIS A 4 35.83 -43.58 74.84
C HIS A 4 34.67 -43.00 74.09
N ARG A 5 34.65 -41.68 73.88
CA ARG A 5 33.76 -40.96 72.94
C ARG A 5 34.44 -40.80 71.60
N HIS A 6 33.89 -41.44 70.57
CA HIS A 6 34.29 -41.24 69.16
C HIS A 6 33.64 -39.98 68.61
N LEU A 7 34.45 -39.02 68.19
CA LEU A 7 34.09 -37.84 67.49
C LEU A 7 33.98 -38.18 66.01
N ARG A 8 32.78 -38.05 65.43
CA ARG A 8 32.56 -38.17 63.97
C ARG A 8 32.59 -36.78 63.34
N THR A 9 33.61 -36.54 62.57
CA THR A 9 33.75 -35.37 61.71
C THR A 9 32.80 -35.49 60.48
N PHE A 10 31.87 -34.55 60.36
CA PHE A 10 31.07 -34.39 59.14
C PHE A 10 31.79 -33.44 58.20
N THR A 11 32.21 -33.96 57.03
CA THR A 11 32.72 -33.13 55.92
C THR A 11 31.54 -32.68 55.06
N ALA A 12 31.29 -31.40 55.07
CA ALA A 12 30.27 -30.79 54.17
C ALA A 12 30.88 -30.66 52.76
N GLY A 13 30.35 -31.46 51.84
CA GLY A 13 30.64 -31.33 50.42
C GLY A 13 29.85 -30.19 49.79
N MET A 14 30.55 -29.18 49.32
CA MET A 14 29.99 -28.02 48.63
C MET A 14 29.80 -28.40 47.16
N ILE A 15 28.55 -28.60 46.74
CA ILE A 15 28.20 -28.87 45.34
C ILE A 15 28.10 -27.50 44.64
N ALA A 16 29.06 -27.18 43.80
CA ALA A 16 29.03 -26.02 42.92
C ALA A 16 28.08 -26.31 41.74
N VAL A 17 26.91 -25.68 41.72
CA VAL A 17 26.00 -25.69 40.60
C VAL A 17 26.47 -24.66 39.58
N THR A 18 27.15 -25.11 38.53
CA THR A 18 27.49 -24.30 37.35
C THR A 18 26.23 -24.13 36.50
N ALA A 19 25.59 -22.95 36.57
CA ALA A 19 24.51 -22.55 35.65
C ALA A 19 25.12 -22.33 34.26
N LEU A 20 24.91 -23.28 33.35
CA LEU A 20 25.11 -23.05 31.91
C LEU A 20 24.02 -22.11 31.43
N ALA A 21 24.36 -20.82 31.29
CA ALA A 21 23.60 -19.90 30.51
C ALA A 21 23.70 -20.28 29.01
N GLY A 22 22.82 -21.15 28.57
CA GLY A 22 22.66 -21.46 27.17
C GLY A 22 22.12 -20.23 26.46
N GLY A 23 22.97 -19.42 25.83
CA GLY A 23 22.58 -18.41 24.88
C GLY A 23 21.79 -19.08 23.74
N ALA A 24 20.52 -18.79 23.63
CA ALA A 24 19.74 -19.15 22.46
C ALA A 24 20.30 -18.36 21.26
N ALA A 25 21.33 -18.92 20.61
CA ALA A 25 21.73 -18.51 19.29
C ALA A 25 20.50 -18.74 18.41
N ALA A 26 19.88 -17.65 17.90
CA ALA A 26 18.89 -17.74 16.86
C ALA A 26 19.53 -18.54 15.71
N GLN A 27 19.16 -19.80 15.58
CA GLN A 27 19.55 -20.63 14.45
C GLN A 27 18.98 -19.98 13.21
N THR A 28 19.81 -19.28 12.46
CA THR A 28 19.53 -18.92 11.07
C THR A 28 19.39 -20.24 10.33
N MET A 29 18.14 -20.69 10.12
CA MET A 29 17.87 -21.84 9.26
C MET A 29 18.51 -21.55 7.90
N PRO A 30 19.30 -22.47 7.34
CA PRO A 30 19.85 -22.28 6.00
C PRO A 30 18.68 -22.10 5.05
N ALA A 31 18.74 -21.08 4.20
CA ALA A 31 17.78 -20.89 3.12
C ALA A 31 17.72 -22.20 2.34
N ASP A 32 16.55 -22.84 2.29
CA ASP A 32 16.40 -24.20 1.76
C ASP A 32 16.57 -24.30 0.22
N GLY A 33 16.93 -23.19 -0.42
CA GLY A 33 17.07 -23.11 -1.87
C GLY A 33 15.73 -23.26 -2.62
N PHE A 34 14.62 -23.13 -1.92
CA PHE A 34 13.27 -23.32 -2.48
C PHE A 34 13.03 -22.58 -3.79
N PHE A 35 13.51 -21.35 -3.91
CA PHE A 35 13.30 -20.52 -5.12
C PHE A 35 14.26 -20.88 -6.28
N LYS A 36 15.27 -21.73 -6.05
CA LYS A 36 16.23 -22.11 -7.10
C LYS A 36 15.52 -22.79 -8.27
N GLY A 37 15.72 -22.25 -9.46
CA GLY A 37 15.09 -22.76 -10.71
C GLY A 37 13.60 -22.44 -10.84
N LYS A 38 13.00 -21.71 -9.89
CA LYS A 38 11.61 -21.23 -9.99
C LYS A 38 11.55 -19.82 -10.56
N THR A 39 10.35 -19.40 -10.94
CA THR A 39 10.04 -18.03 -11.30
C THR A 39 9.31 -17.35 -10.14
N PHE A 40 9.80 -16.20 -9.71
CA PHE A 40 9.10 -15.33 -8.76
C PHE A 40 8.25 -14.32 -9.53
N THR A 41 6.94 -14.38 -9.35
CA THR A 41 5.99 -13.57 -10.12
C THR A 41 5.44 -12.41 -9.30
N ILE A 42 5.49 -11.21 -9.84
CA ILE A 42 4.81 -10.02 -9.32
C ILE A 42 3.61 -9.74 -10.22
N ASN A 43 2.42 -10.02 -9.72
CA ASN A 43 1.18 -9.64 -10.41
C ASN A 43 0.84 -8.17 -10.12
N VAL A 44 0.40 -7.43 -11.14
CA VAL A 44 0.16 -5.98 -11.05
C VAL A 44 -1.31 -5.68 -11.32
N GLY A 45 -2.02 -5.12 -10.35
CA GLY A 45 -3.42 -4.71 -10.45
C GLY A 45 -3.62 -3.35 -11.15
N GLY A 46 -2.79 -3.08 -12.16
CA GLY A 46 -2.82 -1.85 -12.94
C GLY A 46 -2.45 -2.11 -14.39
N THR A 47 -2.50 -1.05 -15.22
CA THR A 47 -2.14 -1.11 -16.64
C THR A 47 -0.67 -0.79 -16.88
N ALA A 48 -0.15 -1.18 -18.05
CA ALA A 48 1.22 -0.91 -18.46
C ALA A 48 1.54 0.60 -18.39
N GLY A 49 2.74 0.93 -17.89
CA GLY A 49 3.21 2.32 -17.77
C GLY A 49 2.52 3.15 -16.68
N GLY A 50 1.61 2.57 -15.90
CA GLY A 50 1.10 3.20 -14.69
C GLY A 50 2.12 3.12 -13.56
N GLY A 51 2.01 4.00 -12.55
CA GLY A 51 2.99 4.06 -11.46
C GLY A 51 3.16 2.74 -10.68
N ILE A 52 2.11 1.90 -10.60
CA ILE A 52 2.19 0.57 -9.97
C ILE A 52 3.04 -0.37 -10.84
N ASP A 53 2.82 -0.38 -12.16
CA ASP A 53 3.59 -1.20 -13.11
C ASP A 53 5.06 -0.80 -13.13
N ILE A 54 5.34 0.50 -13.19
CA ILE A 54 6.71 1.04 -13.15
C ILE A 54 7.43 0.58 -11.88
N GLY A 55 6.81 0.76 -10.71
CA GLY A 55 7.38 0.31 -9.44
C GLY A 55 7.59 -1.20 -9.34
N ALA A 56 6.63 -1.99 -9.82
CA ALA A 56 6.74 -3.45 -9.83
C ALA A 56 7.85 -3.96 -10.75
N ARG A 57 8.02 -3.36 -11.94
CA ARG A 57 9.12 -3.70 -12.85
C ARG A 57 10.47 -3.33 -12.29
N MET A 58 10.54 -2.20 -11.61
CA MET A 58 11.76 -1.78 -10.91
C MET A 58 12.12 -2.79 -9.82
N LEU A 59 11.19 -3.10 -8.92
CA LEU A 59 11.39 -4.10 -7.88
C LEU A 59 11.80 -5.46 -8.46
N ALA A 60 11.16 -5.92 -9.54
CA ALA A 60 11.42 -7.20 -10.17
C ALA A 60 12.88 -7.37 -10.60
N ARG A 61 13.55 -6.31 -11.07
CA ARG A 61 14.96 -6.40 -11.47
C ARG A 61 15.92 -6.65 -10.32
N PHE A 62 15.50 -6.32 -9.09
CA PHE A 62 16.37 -6.38 -7.92
C PHE A 62 16.00 -7.48 -6.94
N ILE A 63 14.71 -7.75 -6.70
CA ILE A 63 14.26 -8.65 -5.64
C ILE A 63 14.83 -10.07 -5.78
N GLY A 64 15.04 -10.54 -7.01
CA GLY A 64 15.63 -11.86 -7.26
C GLY A 64 17.02 -12.03 -6.65
N LYS A 65 17.83 -10.97 -6.56
CA LYS A 65 19.16 -10.98 -5.94
C LYS A 65 19.11 -11.35 -4.44
N TYR A 66 18.00 -11.01 -3.78
CA TYR A 66 17.79 -11.13 -2.33
C TYR A 66 16.98 -12.36 -1.93
N LEU A 67 16.33 -13.02 -2.89
CA LEU A 67 15.62 -14.28 -2.63
C LEU A 67 16.62 -15.46 -2.60
N PRO A 68 16.50 -16.41 -1.64
CA PRO A 68 17.30 -17.61 -1.62
C PRO A 68 17.22 -18.40 -2.93
N GLY A 69 18.34 -18.71 -3.56
CA GLY A 69 18.38 -19.39 -4.84
C GLY A 69 18.23 -18.50 -6.07
N GLN A 70 18.11 -17.21 -5.90
CA GLN A 70 18.13 -16.16 -6.93
C GLN A 70 17.23 -16.50 -8.14
N PRO A 71 15.90 -16.65 -7.94
CA PRO A 71 14.97 -16.99 -9.01
C PRO A 71 14.91 -15.90 -10.07
N GLN A 72 14.53 -16.30 -11.28
CA GLN A 72 14.09 -15.32 -12.26
C GLN A 72 12.80 -14.64 -11.80
N THR A 73 12.63 -13.37 -12.15
CA THR A 73 11.47 -12.57 -11.79
C THR A 73 10.62 -12.28 -13.03
N LEU A 74 9.30 -12.28 -12.85
CA LEU A 74 8.32 -12.00 -13.88
C LEU A 74 7.30 -10.99 -13.39
N VAL A 75 6.95 -10.01 -14.22
CA VAL A 75 5.83 -9.09 -13.95
C VAL A 75 4.67 -9.43 -14.88
N GLN A 76 3.49 -9.67 -14.31
CA GLN A 76 2.26 -9.96 -15.06
C GLN A 76 1.18 -8.93 -14.72
N LEU A 77 0.54 -8.35 -15.74
CA LEU A 77 -0.54 -7.39 -15.54
C LEU A 77 -1.87 -8.12 -15.35
N MET A 78 -2.62 -7.70 -14.33
CA MET A 78 -3.97 -8.17 -14.02
C MET A 78 -4.86 -6.99 -13.64
N PRO A 79 -5.11 -6.05 -14.57
CA PRO A 79 -5.93 -4.86 -14.30
C PRO A 79 -7.40 -5.24 -14.11
N GLY A 80 -8.15 -4.35 -13.47
CA GLY A 80 -9.61 -4.42 -13.33
C GLY A 80 -10.11 -4.05 -11.95
N ALA A 81 -11.26 -3.39 -11.91
CA ALA A 81 -11.98 -2.97 -10.71
C ALA A 81 -11.10 -2.26 -9.66
N GLY A 82 -10.21 -1.35 -10.10
CA GLY A 82 -9.32 -0.63 -9.17
C GLY A 82 -8.26 -1.50 -8.48
N GLY A 83 -7.98 -2.71 -9.01
CA GLY A 83 -7.04 -3.68 -8.42
C GLY A 83 -7.71 -4.84 -7.66
N VAL A 84 -9.02 -4.78 -7.44
CA VAL A 84 -9.78 -5.84 -6.73
C VAL A 84 -9.64 -7.20 -7.40
N ARG A 85 -9.69 -7.25 -8.73
CA ARG A 85 -9.50 -8.50 -9.50
C ARG A 85 -8.21 -9.22 -9.12
N LEU A 86 -7.10 -8.49 -8.98
CA LEU A 86 -5.83 -9.06 -8.54
C LEU A 86 -5.91 -9.57 -7.10
N VAL A 87 -6.52 -8.80 -6.19
CA VAL A 87 -6.61 -9.19 -4.79
C VAL A 87 -7.46 -10.45 -4.62
N GLU A 88 -8.58 -10.58 -5.33
CA GLU A 88 -9.40 -11.79 -5.37
C GLU A 88 -8.63 -13.00 -5.94
N TYR A 89 -7.84 -12.80 -6.99
CA TYR A 89 -6.97 -13.84 -7.52
C TYR A 89 -5.94 -14.30 -6.48
N LEU A 90 -5.26 -13.36 -5.81
CA LEU A 90 -4.29 -13.69 -4.76
C LEU A 90 -4.93 -14.46 -3.60
N TYR A 91 -6.17 -14.09 -3.24
CA TYR A 91 -6.88 -14.73 -2.14
C TYR A 91 -7.29 -16.17 -2.46
N SER A 92 -7.80 -16.39 -3.67
CA SER A 92 -8.54 -17.61 -4.02
C SER A 92 -7.77 -18.60 -4.89
N VAL A 93 -6.85 -18.12 -5.74
CA VAL A 93 -6.28 -18.90 -6.85
C VAL A 93 -4.75 -18.99 -6.82
N ALA A 94 -4.07 -17.90 -6.42
CA ALA A 94 -2.61 -17.83 -6.50
C ALA A 94 -1.92 -18.90 -5.64
N PRO A 95 -0.76 -19.40 -6.09
CA PRO A 95 0.07 -20.30 -5.27
C PRO A 95 0.40 -19.69 -3.91
N ARG A 96 0.31 -20.52 -2.86
CA ARG A 96 0.56 -20.10 -1.46
C ARG A 96 1.94 -20.52 -0.98
N ASP A 97 2.87 -20.67 -1.90
CA ASP A 97 4.22 -21.19 -1.65
C ASP A 97 5.31 -20.11 -1.59
N GLY A 98 4.93 -18.84 -1.81
CA GLY A 98 5.84 -17.71 -1.80
C GLY A 98 6.40 -17.30 -3.16
N THR A 99 6.06 -18.01 -4.24
CA THR A 99 6.51 -17.67 -5.61
C THR A 99 5.71 -16.54 -6.25
N VAL A 100 4.62 -16.10 -5.62
CA VAL A 100 3.72 -15.07 -6.15
C VAL A 100 3.43 -14.00 -5.11
N ILE A 101 3.56 -12.74 -5.53
CA ILE A 101 3.06 -11.57 -4.79
C ILE A 101 2.26 -10.67 -5.73
N GLY A 102 1.46 -9.78 -5.15
CA GLY A 102 0.69 -8.81 -5.94
C GLY A 102 0.97 -7.38 -5.52
N ALA A 103 1.08 -6.50 -6.51
CA ALA A 103 1.20 -5.05 -6.38
C ALA A 103 -0.08 -4.38 -6.92
N PHE A 104 -0.70 -3.49 -6.15
CA PHE A 104 -1.96 -2.85 -6.54
C PHE A 104 -2.10 -1.45 -5.93
N ALA A 105 -3.18 -0.73 -6.29
CA ALA A 105 -3.53 0.54 -5.65
C ALA A 105 -4.03 0.29 -4.22
N ALA A 106 -3.87 1.26 -3.33
CA ALA A 106 -4.20 1.09 -1.92
C ALA A 106 -5.72 0.95 -1.61
N GLY A 107 -6.61 1.27 -2.56
CA GLY A 107 -8.07 1.19 -2.39
C GLY A 107 -8.58 -0.18 -1.90
N PRO A 108 -8.20 -1.29 -2.53
CA PRO A 108 -8.59 -2.64 -2.11
C PRO A 108 -8.23 -3.00 -0.66
N LEU A 109 -7.27 -2.30 -0.03
CA LEU A 109 -6.93 -2.52 1.39
C LEU A 109 -8.09 -2.22 2.34
N ILE A 110 -8.97 -1.30 1.97
CA ILE A 110 -10.12 -0.89 2.79
C ILE A 110 -11.48 -1.31 2.21
N GLU A 111 -11.52 -1.88 1.00
CA GLU A 111 -12.77 -2.27 0.35
C GLU A 111 -13.65 -3.18 1.22
N PRO A 112 -13.14 -4.23 1.91
CA PRO A 112 -13.97 -5.07 2.77
C PRO A 112 -14.66 -4.31 3.91
N LEU A 113 -14.08 -3.18 4.34
CA LEU A 113 -14.68 -2.33 5.37
C LEU A 113 -15.81 -1.47 4.82
N ILE A 114 -15.64 -0.91 3.61
CA ILE A 114 -16.47 0.17 3.08
C ILE A 114 -17.47 -0.28 2.02
N SER A 115 -17.26 -1.45 1.40
CA SER A 115 -18.14 -1.96 0.36
C SER A 115 -19.51 -2.38 0.93
N SER A 116 -20.57 -2.05 0.17
CA SER A 116 -21.92 -2.57 0.44
C SER A 116 -22.14 -3.97 -0.14
N ARG A 117 -21.24 -4.43 -1.01
CA ARG A 117 -21.27 -5.77 -1.61
C ARG A 117 -20.45 -6.74 -0.77
N LYS A 118 -20.82 -8.02 -0.82
CA LYS A 118 -19.97 -9.06 -0.21
C LYS A 118 -18.66 -9.12 -0.98
N VAL A 119 -17.57 -8.78 -0.32
CA VAL A 119 -16.22 -8.89 -0.85
C VAL A 119 -15.74 -10.34 -0.69
N ALA A 120 -15.08 -10.87 -1.71
CA ALA A 120 -14.67 -12.28 -1.76
C ALA A 120 -13.39 -12.59 -0.96
N TYR A 121 -12.79 -11.60 -0.31
CA TYR A 121 -11.55 -11.74 0.44
C TYR A 121 -11.63 -11.07 1.82
N LYS A 122 -10.78 -11.52 2.72
CA LYS A 122 -10.57 -10.92 4.04
C LYS A 122 -9.13 -10.39 4.08
N MET A 123 -8.99 -9.07 4.18
CA MET A 123 -7.70 -8.40 4.05
C MET A 123 -6.69 -8.81 5.12
N THR A 124 -7.18 -9.06 6.35
CA THR A 124 -6.33 -9.49 7.48
C THR A 124 -5.74 -10.88 7.32
N ASP A 125 -6.23 -11.70 6.37
CA ASP A 125 -5.69 -13.04 6.12
C ASP A 125 -4.45 -13.04 5.22
N PHE A 126 -4.23 -11.94 4.47
CA PHE A 126 -3.05 -11.81 3.62
C PHE A 126 -1.76 -11.63 4.42
N VAL A 127 -0.66 -12.01 3.81
CA VAL A 127 0.66 -11.68 4.31
C VAL A 127 1.11 -10.35 3.69
N SER A 128 1.21 -9.31 4.52
CA SER A 128 1.78 -8.03 4.09
C SER A 128 3.27 -8.19 3.81
N VAL A 129 3.69 -7.90 2.59
CA VAL A 129 5.11 -7.93 2.18
C VAL A 129 5.78 -6.58 2.43
N GLY A 130 5.04 -5.50 2.19
CA GLY A 130 5.46 -4.12 2.40
C GLY A 130 4.85 -3.18 1.36
N ALA A 131 5.31 -1.93 1.34
CA ALA A 131 4.93 -0.94 0.34
C ALA A 131 6.18 -0.19 -0.16
N LEU A 132 6.14 0.25 -1.43
CA LEU A 132 7.30 0.94 -2.03
C LEU A 132 7.52 2.32 -1.44
N GLU A 133 6.44 3.01 -1.13
CA GLU A 133 6.51 4.42 -0.72
C GLU A 133 5.27 4.86 0.04
N ASN A 134 5.42 6.01 0.64
CA ASN A 134 4.41 6.91 1.12
C ASN A 134 4.18 7.97 0.04
N ASP A 135 2.97 8.23 -0.37
CA ASP A 135 2.70 9.23 -1.39
C ASP A 135 1.53 10.13 -0.98
N VAL A 136 1.46 11.31 -1.56
CA VAL A 136 0.34 12.22 -1.44
C VAL A 136 -0.50 12.13 -2.70
N SER A 137 -1.77 11.78 -2.55
CA SER A 137 -2.71 11.83 -3.67
C SER A 137 -3.39 13.17 -3.78
N PHE A 138 -3.77 13.53 -5.00
CA PHE A 138 -4.51 14.75 -5.31
C PHE A 138 -5.85 14.44 -5.97
N CYS A 139 -6.84 15.32 -5.75
CA CYS A 139 -7.86 15.58 -6.76
C CYS A 139 -7.36 16.74 -7.59
N ALA A 140 -7.31 16.56 -8.90
CA ALA A 140 -6.76 17.55 -9.82
C ALA A 140 -7.54 17.59 -11.14
N THR A 141 -7.55 18.76 -11.78
CA THR A 141 -8.12 18.96 -13.13
C THR A 141 -7.03 19.35 -14.11
N TYR A 142 -7.30 19.11 -15.38
CA TYR A 142 -6.39 19.53 -16.44
C TYR A 142 -6.56 21.02 -16.74
N ILE A 143 -5.55 21.67 -17.33
CA ILE A 143 -5.50 23.10 -17.57
C ILE A 143 -6.69 23.62 -18.40
N THR A 144 -7.25 22.79 -19.28
CA THR A 144 -8.41 23.15 -20.09
C THR A 144 -9.74 23.14 -19.33
N SER A 145 -9.79 22.52 -18.14
CA SER A 145 -10.99 22.52 -17.31
C SER A 145 -11.31 23.93 -16.83
N PRO A 146 -12.59 24.31 -16.79
CA PRO A 146 -13.04 25.57 -16.20
C PRO A 146 -12.94 25.60 -14.66
N VAL A 147 -12.72 24.44 -14.03
CA VAL A 147 -12.55 24.26 -12.58
C VAL A 147 -11.06 24.22 -12.26
N LYS A 148 -10.57 25.27 -11.62
CA LYS A 148 -9.14 25.44 -11.31
C LYS A 148 -8.82 25.41 -9.82
N THR A 149 -9.84 25.59 -8.98
CA THR A 149 -9.72 25.63 -7.54
C THR A 149 -10.74 24.71 -6.87
N LEU A 150 -10.56 24.38 -5.60
CA LEU A 150 -11.53 23.62 -4.82
C LEU A 150 -12.87 24.38 -4.71
N GLU A 151 -12.83 25.71 -4.61
CA GLU A 151 -14.03 26.55 -4.53
C GLU A 151 -14.82 26.56 -5.85
N ASP A 152 -14.14 26.42 -7.01
CA ASP A 152 -14.83 26.20 -8.28
C ASP A 152 -15.54 24.84 -8.31
N ALA A 153 -14.89 23.80 -7.79
CA ALA A 153 -15.45 22.45 -7.71
C ALA A 153 -16.70 22.36 -6.80
N LYS A 154 -16.84 23.25 -5.82
CA LYS A 154 -18.05 23.36 -5.00
C LYS A 154 -19.21 24.04 -5.75
N LYS A 155 -18.91 24.89 -6.69
CA LYS A 155 -19.91 25.67 -7.44
C LYS A 155 -20.36 24.99 -8.72
N ARG A 156 -19.47 24.25 -9.37
CA ARG A 156 -19.66 23.72 -10.72
C ARG A 156 -19.43 22.21 -10.78
N GLU A 157 -20.26 21.51 -11.55
CA GLU A 157 -20.03 20.10 -11.87
C GLU A 157 -18.68 19.93 -12.57
N THR A 158 -17.94 18.92 -12.12
CA THR A 158 -16.59 18.59 -12.60
C THR A 158 -16.51 17.09 -12.83
N THR A 159 -16.24 16.69 -14.06
CA THR A 159 -16.12 15.27 -14.42
C THR A 159 -14.77 14.72 -14.00
N MET A 160 -14.78 13.59 -13.27
CA MET A 160 -13.59 12.93 -12.76
C MET A 160 -13.49 11.52 -13.29
N ALA A 161 -12.35 11.17 -13.91
CA ALA A 161 -12.11 9.82 -14.42
C ALA A 161 -11.90 8.83 -13.27
N GLY A 162 -12.67 7.74 -13.26
CA GLY A 162 -12.67 6.69 -12.24
C GLY A 162 -12.31 5.32 -12.77
N THR A 163 -11.62 4.51 -11.94
CA THR A 163 -11.16 3.15 -12.32
C THR A 163 -11.95 2.03 -11.65
N GLY A 164 -12.91 2.36 -10.81
CA GLY A 164 -13.80 1.38 -10.17
C GLY A 164 -14.11 1.72 -8.71
N ALA A 165 -15.21 1.18 -8.23
CA ALA A 165 -15.84 1.52 -6.94
C ALA A 165 -14.93 1.37 -5.70
N ALA A 166 -13.92 0.50 -5.75
CA ALA A 166 -12.93 0.33 -4.67
C ALA A 166 -11.70 1.24 -4.83
N SER A 167 -11.63 2.01 -5.92
CA SER A 167 -10.49 2.87 -6.21
C SER A 167 -10.64 4.24 -5.54
N SER A 168 -9.53 4.80 -5.10
CA SER A 168 -9.45 6.19 -4.64
C SER A 168 -9.93 7.20 -5.70
N THR A 169 -9.88 6.85 -6.99
CA THR A 169 -10.40 7.68 -8.08
C THR A 169 -11.91 7.88 -8.01
N ASP A 170 -12.63 6.90 -7.46
CA ASP A 170 -14.10 6.93 -7.32
C ASP A 170 -14.50 7.33 -5.89
N ILE A 171 -13.81 6.79 -4.88
CA ILE A 171 -14.15 6.98 -3.47
C ILE A 171 -13.92 8.42 -3.00
N TYR A 172 -12.79 9.03 -3.37
CA TYR A 172 -12.45 10.38 -2.89
C TYR A 172 -13.40 11.46 -3.37
N PRO A 173 -13.76 11.55 -4.67
CA PRO A 173 -14.73 12.55 -5.12
C PRO A 173 -16.09 12.38 -4.45
N ILE A 174 -16.55 11.14 -4.25
CA ILE A 174 -17.83 10.86 -3.56
C ILE A 174 -17.78 11.35 -2.10
N ALA A 175 -16.69 11.03 -1.38
CA ALA A 175 -16.51 11.47 0.00
C ALA A 175 -16.43 13.01 0.12
N LEU A 176 -15.71 13.69 -0.78
CA LEU A 176 -15.61 15.14 -0.80
C LEU A 176 -16.96 15.81 -1.14
N ASN A 177 -17.75 15.22 -2.05
CA ASN A 177 -19.10 15.70 -2.31
C ASN A 177 -19.97 15.67 -1.05
N ALA A 178 -19.93 14.56 -0.31
CA ALA A 178 -20.74 14.37 0.89
C ALA A 178 -20.28 15.22 2.09
N THR A 179 -18.97 15.50 2.21
CA THR A 179 -18.43 16.18 3.40
C THR A 179 -18.25 17.68 3.24
N ILE A 180 -17.76 18.15 2.09
CA ILE A 180 -17.45 19.58 1.87
C ILE A 180 -18.21 20.19 0.69
N GLY A 181 -19.15 19.44 0.08
CA GLY A 181 -20.08 19.97 -0.91
C GLY A 181 -19.47 20.22 -2.30
N THR A 182 -18.41 19.48 -2.67
CA THR A 182 -17.95 19.50 -4.08
C THR A 182 -19.00 18.89 -5.01
N LYS A 183 -18.90 19.18 -6.31
CA LYS A 183 -19.82 18.69 -7.33
C LYS A 183 -19.09 17.81 -8.34
N PHE A 184 -18.30 16.86 -7.84
CA PHE A 184 -17.61 15.91 -8.68
C PHE A 184 -18.59 14.87 -9.24
N ARG A 185 -18.55 14.64 -10.54
CA ARG A 185 -19.26 13.55 -11.22
C ARG A 185 -18.25 12.55 -11.73
N VAL A 186 -18.24 11.37 -11.12
CA VAL A 186 -17.30 10.31 -11.50
C VAL A 186 -17.78 9.61 -12.76
N ILE A 187 -16.91 9.52 -13.76
CA ILE A 187 -17.08 8.68 -14.95
C ILE A 187 -16.18 7.46 -14.71
N THR A 188 -16.78 6.40 -14.20
CA THR A 188 -16.05 5.18 -13.83
C THR A 188 -15.92 4.19 -14.98
N GLY A 189 -14.99 3.21 -14.85
CA GLY A 189 -14.82 2.12 -15.79
C GLY A 189 -13.55 2.20 -16.65
N TYR A 190 -12.74 3.22 -16.49
CA TYR A 190 -11.40 3.23 -17.08
C TYR A 190 -10.54 2.13 -16.48
N VAL A 191 -9.76 1.44 -17.31
CA VAL A 191 -9.02 0.24 -16.88
C VAL A 191 -7.86 0.59 -15.93
N GLY A 192 -7.26 1.78 -16.11
CA GLY A 192 -6.13 2.21 -15.29
C GLY A 192 -5.68 3.64 -15.54
N THR A 193 -4.46 3.96 -15.09
CA THR A 193 -3.92 5.33 -15.11
C THR A 193 -3.79 5.87 -16.55
N GLN A 194 -3.30 5.08 -17.50
CA GLN A 194 -3.08 5.56 -18.86
C GLN A 194 -4.38 5.91 -19.56
N GLU A 195 -5.42 5.10 -19.38
CA GLU A 195 -6.75 5.33 -19.96
C GLU A 195 -7.39 6.59 -19.36
N THR A 196 -7.22 6.84 -18.05
CA THR A 196 -7.71 8.10 -17.43
C THR A 196 -6.94 9.31 -17.95
N ILE A 197 -5.63 9.21 -18.19
CA ILE A 197 -4.82 10.27 -18.79
C ILE A 197 -5.33 10.59 -20.20
N MET A 198 -5.53 9.57 -21.03
CA MET A 198 -6.05 9.76 -22.39
C MET A 198 -7.45 10.39 -22.41
N ALA A 199 -8.33 10.00 -21.48
CA ALA A 199 -9.66 10.59 -21.35
C ALA A 199 -9.58 12.09 -20.99
N ILE A 200 -8.69 12.46 -20.09
CA ILE A 200 -8.44 13.85 -19.70
C ILE A 200 -7.87 14.65 -20.89
N GLU A 201 -6.88 14.12 -21.61
CA GLU A 201 -6.28 14.79 -22.77
C GLU A 201 -7.28 15.03 -23.92
N ARG A 202 -8.25 14.10 -24.08
CA ARG A 202 -9.32 14.22 -25.07
C ARG A 202 -10.48 15.11 -24.61
N GLY A 203 -10.47 15.57 -23.36
CA GLY A 203 -11.56 16.35 -22.77
C GLY A 203 -12.83 15.54 -22.47
N GLU A 204 -12.73 14.20 -22.40
CA GLU A 204 -13.84 13.33 -21.97
C GLU A 204 -14.14 13.53 -20.47
N THR A 205 -13.12 13.84 -19.68
CA THR A 205 -13.22 14.21 -18.27
C THR A 205 -12.34 15.41 -17.96
N ASP A 206 -12.72 16.20 -16.95
CA ASP A 206 -11.98 17.38 -16.50
C ASP A 206 -10.67 17.01 -15.78
N GLY A 207 -10.66 15.86 -15.08
CA GLY A 207 -9.55 15.46 -14.24
C GLY A 207 -9.78 14.12 -13.54
N ARG A 208 -9.09 13.91 -12.44
CA ARG A 208 -9.28 12.74 -11.57
C ARG A 208 -8.89 13.01 -10.13
N CYS A 209 -9.45 12.24 -9.21
CA CYS A 209 -8.95 12.10 -7.83
C CYS A 209 -8.03 10.89 -7.68
N GLY A 210 -7.42 10.73 -6.51
CA GLY A 210 -6.58 9.57 -6.19
C GLY A 210 -5.33 9.48 -7.07
N TRP A 211 -4.81 10.61 -7.51
CA TRP A 211 -3.61 10.67 -8.32
C TRP A 211 -2.39 10.91 -7.44
N GLY A 212 -1.62 9.86 -7.17
CA GLY A 212 -0.37 9.97 -6.42
C GLY A 212 0.63 10.89 -7.13
N TYR A 213 1.31 11.73 -6.37
CA TYR A 213 2.26 12.72 -6.93
C TYR A 213 3.40 12.04 -7.67
N SER A 214 3.97 10.99 -7.09
CA SER A 214 5.01 10.18 -7.72
C SER A 214 4.53 9.51 -9.01
N SER A 215 3.27 9.05 -9.03
CA SER A 215 2.65 8.49 -10.24
C SER A 215 2.46 9.54 -11.33
N LEU A 216 2.08 10.76 -10.96
CA LEU A 216 1.95 11.88 -11.89
C LEU A 216 3.33 12.26 -12.45
N LYS A 217 4.34 12.39 -11.58
CA LYS A 217 5.74 12.69 -11.99
C LYS A 217 6.28 11.63 -12.98
N SER A 218 6.01 10.35 -12.74
CA SER A 218 6.53 9.27 -13.58
C SER A 218 5.78 9.11 -14.91
N SER A 219 4.46 9.37 -14.94
CA SER A 219 3.63 9.15 -16.13
C SER A 219 3.46 10.40 -17.00
N LYS A 220 3.46 11.59 -16.40
CA LYS A 220 3.24 12.90 -17.07
C LYS A 220 4.10 14.01 -16.48
N PRO A 221 5.45 13.88 -16.51
CA PRO A 221 6.36 14.90 -15.99
C PRO A 221 6.18 16.26 -16.70
N ASP A 222 5.80 16.25 -17.98
CA ASP A 222 5.51 17.43 -18.76
C ASP A 222 4.31 18.23 -18.21
N TRP A 223 3.32 17.57 -17.63
CA TRP A 223 2.17 18.27 -17.06
C TRP A 223 2.52 19.07 -15.81
N ILE A 224 3.44 18.55 -14.99
CA ILE A 224 3.96 19.29 -13.82
C ILE A 224 4.86 20.45 -14.27
N ARG A 225 5.86 20.16 -15.12
CA ARG A 225 6.80 21.15 -15.63
C ARG A 225 6.10 22.32 -16.32
N ASP A 226 5.13 22.03 -17.19
CA ASP A 226 4.43 23.00 -18.01
C ASP A 226 3.17 23.56 -17.31
N LYS A 227 2.97 23.25 -16.02
CA LYS A 227 1.83 23.70 -15.17
C LYS A 227 0.45 23.40 -15.81
N LYS A 228 0.31 22.21 -16.39
CA LYS A 228 -0.94 21.78 -17.05
C LYS A 228 -1.96 21.17 -16.07
N ILE A 229 -1.65 21.10 -14.77
CA ILE A 229 -2.48 20.53 -13.70
C ILE A 229 -2.89 21.62 -12.71
N ASN A 230 -4.18 21.66 -12.39
CA ASN A 230 -4.73 22.42 -11.28
C ASN A 230 -4.97 21.45 -10.10
N TYR A 231 -4.15 21.57 -9.06
CA TYR A 231 -4.34 20.79 -7.83
C TYR A 231 -5.47 21.40 -7.00
N LEU A 232 -6.53 20.64 -6.76
CA LEU A 232 -7.71 21.12 -6.04
C LEU A 232 -7.62 20.85 -4.53
N VAL A 233 -7.23 19.63 -4.17
CA VAL A 233 -7.11 19.18 -2.76
C VAL A 233 -6.15 18.00 -2.65
N GLN A 234 -5.43 17.93 -1.54
CA GLN A 234 -4.56 16.82 -1.17
C GLN A 234 -5.31 15.80 -0.34
N MET A 235 -5.27 14.53 -0.76
CA MET A 235 -5.89 13.39 -0.10
C MET A 235 -4.82 12.58 0.63
N SER A 236 -4.39 13.05 1.78
CA SER A 236 -3.33 12.44 2.60
C SER A 236 -3.44 12.89 4.07
N LEU A 237 -2.60 12.32 4.95
CA LEU A 237 -2.49 12.75 6.35
C LEU A 237 -1.65 14.00 6.54
N LYS A 238 -0.75 14.32 5.58
CA LYS A 238 0.15 15.48 5.62
C LYS A 238 0.25 16.09 4.24
N LYS A 239 0.53 17.38 4.16
CA LYS A 239 0.76 18.09 2.90
C LYS A 239 2.07 17.64 2.25
N HIS A 240 2.06 17.59 0.92
CA HIS A 240 3.26 17.39 0.11
C HIS A 240 4.13 18.67 0.13
N PRO A 241 5.47 18.56 0.27
CA PRO A 241 6.36 19.74 0.29
C PRO A 241 6.23 20.63 -0.95
N ASP A 242 6.08 20.05 -2.15
CA ASP A 242 5.96 20.78 -3.41
C ASP A 242 4.56 21.40 -3.65
N ALA A 243 3.60 21.21 -2.71
CA ALA A 243 2.22 21.65 -2.85
C ALA A 243 1.63 22.20 -1.54
N MET A 244 2.42 22.97 -0.80
CA MET A 244 2.03 23.49 0.52
C MET A 244 0.84 24.45 0.51
N ASP A 245 0.61 25.11 -0.62
CA ASP A 245 -0.50 26.02 -0.89
C ASP A 245 -1.83 25.29 -1.21
N VAL A 246 -1.75 24.02 -1.61
CA VAL A 246 -2.96 23.22 -1.90
C VAL A 246 -3.64 22.80 -0.59
N PRO A 247 -4.97 22.92 -0.47
CA PRO A 247 -5.69 22.50 0.73
C PRO A 247 -5.51 21.01 1.04
N LEU A 248 -5.42 20.66 2.33
CA LEU A 248 -5.41 19.27 2.80
C LEU A 248 -6.83 18.84 3.17
N ALA A 249 -7.32 17.72 2.64
CA ALA A 249 -8.68 17.24 2.91
C ALA A 249 -8.97 17.08 4.41
N MET A 250 -8.00 16.61 5.18
CA MET A 250 -8.11 16.45 6.64
C MET A 250 -8.46 17.76 7.37
N ASP A 251 -7.94 18.90 6.88
CA ASP A 251 -8.16 20.23 7.49
C ASP A 251 -9.52 20.83 7.12
N LEU A 252 -10.15 20.31 6.07
CA LEU A 252 -11.42 20.81 5.53
C LEU A 252 -12.65 20.11 6.12
N MET A 253 -12.47 19.05 6.92
CA MET A 253 -13.59 18.26 7.44
C MET A 253 -14.39 19.04 8.45
N PRO A 254 -15.72 19.20 8.25
CA PRO A 254 -16.58 20.03 9.10
C PRO A 254 -16.72 19.50 10.54
N THR A 255 -16.73 18.18 10.72
CA THR A 255 -16.93 17.53 12.01
C THR A 255 -15.79 16.55 12.32
N GLU A 256 -15.64 16.17 13.61
CA GLU A 256 -14.67 15.14 14.00
C GLU A 256 -15.03 13.76 13.39
N GLU A 257 -16.32 13.48 13.24
CA GLU A 257 -16.78 12.25 12.59
C GLU A 257 -16.36 12.22 11.10
N ASP A 258 -16.54 13.33 10.37
CA ASP A 258 -16.08 13.46 8.99
C ASP A 258 -14.56 13.33 8.89
N ARG A 259 -13.84 13.87 9.87
CA ARG A 259 -12.38 13.73 9.97
C ARG A 259 -11.95 12.28 10.19
N GLN A 260 -12.65 11.52 11.04
CA GLN A 260 -12.39 10.09 11.24
C GLN A 260 -12.68 9.28 9.98
N MET A 261 -13.78 9.55 9.28
CA MET A 261 -14.06 8.92 7.98
C MET A 261 -12.99 9.24 6.93
N MET A 262 -12.61 10.51 6.81
CA MET A 262 -11.56 10.92 5.87
C MET A 262 -10.22 10.26 6.22
N ARG A 263 -9.90 10.10 7.50
CA ARG A 263 -8.70 9.39 7.96
C ARG A 263 -8.68 7.94 7.48
N ILE A 264 -9.80 7.21 7.57
CA ILE A 264 -9.87 5.84 7.02
C ILE A 264 -9.51 5.84 5.53
N LEU A 265 -10.06 6.79 4.77
CA LEU A 265 -9.86 6.85 3.32
C LEU A 265 -8.43 7.19 2.93
N VAL A 266 -7.77 8.13 3.63
CA VAL A 266 -6.43 8.60 3.25
C VAL A 266 -5.29 7.82 3.91
N THR A 267 -5.54 7.08 5.00
CA THR A 267 -4.50 6.28 5.66
C THR A 267 -3.84 5.26 4.74
N PRO A 268 -4.54 4.56 3.83
CA PRO A 268 -3.90 3.68 2.86
C PRO A 268 -2.85 4.36 1.95
N GLN A 269 -2.85 5.69 1.84
CA GLN A 269 -1.81 6.43 1.12
C GLN A 269 -0.44 6.39 1.81
N THR A 270 -0.40 6.03 3.10
CA THR A 270 0.87 5.80 3.82
C THR A 270 1.54 4.48 3.43
N VAL A 271 0.87 3.66 2.62
CA VAL A 271 1.36 2.40 2.06
C VAL A 271 1.05 2.34 0.56
N THR A 272 1.46 3.35 -0.16
CA THR A 272 1.25 3.44 -1.60
C THR A 272 2.02 2.36 -2.34
N ARG A 273 1.36 1.73 -3.30
CA ARG A 273 1.85 0.52 -4.00
C ARG A 273 2.16 -0.62 -3.03
N PRO A 274 1.14 -1.07 -2.27
CA PRO A 274 1.29 -2.20 -1.35
C PRO A 274 1.57 -3.49 -2.11
N TYR A 275 2.34 -4.37 -1.45
CA TYR A 275 2.61 -5.73 -1.90
C TYR A 275 2.07 -6.71 -0.89
N LEU A 276 1.23 -7.63 -1.35
CA LEU A 276 0.68 -8.72 -0.54
C LEU A 276 1.07 -10.07 -1.14
N ALA A 277 1.31 -11.03 -0.27
CA ALA A 277 1.34 -12.44 -0.64
C ALA A 277 0.02 -13.12 -0.26
N PRO A 278 -0.36 -14.23 -0.93
CA PRO A 278 -1.57 -14.99 -0.65
C PRO A 278 -1.71 -15.41 0.81
N PRO A 279 -2.94 -15.56 1.33
CA PRO A 279 -3.16 -16.09 2.68
C PRO A 279 -2.67 -17.54 2.80
N GLY A 280 -2.23 -17.91 4.01
CA GLY A 280 -1.74 -19.25 4.28
C GLY A 280 -0.31 -19.53 3.78
N LEU A 281 0.43 -18.49 3.42
CA LEU A 281 1.86 -18.60 3.13
C LEU A 281 2.60 -19.09 4.38
N PRO A 282 3.47 -20.13 4.30
CA PRO A 282 4.29 -20.56 5.42
C PRO A 282 5.13 -19.43 6.02
N ALA A 283 5.24 -19.37 7.34
CA ALA A 283 5.89 -18.27 8.05
C ALA A 283 7.34 -18.03 7.58
N GLU A 284 8.10 -19.09 7.32
CA GLU A 284 9.48 -18.98 6.81
C GLU A 284 9.51 -18.35 5.41
N ARG A 285 8.57 -18.71 4.53
CA ARG A 285 8.42 -18.08 3.19
C ARG A 285 8.06 -16.60 3.31
N ALA A 286 7.14 -16.29 4.21
CA ALA A 286 6.77 -14.89 4.48
C ALA A 286 7.99 -14.07 4.92
N LYS A 287 8.82 -14.62 5.81
CA LYS A 287 10.06 -14.00 6.27
C LYS A 287 11.06 -13.79 5.14
N GLU A 288 11.28 -14.81 4.29
CA GLU A 288 12.20 -14.71 3.15
C GLU A 288 11.75 -13.66 2.14
N VAL A 289 10.46 -13.66 1.78
CA VAL A 289 9.91 -12.71 0.82
C VAL A 289 9.96 -11.27 1.37
N ARG A 290 9.63 -11.07 2.65
CA ARG A 290 9.77 -9.75 3.31
C ARG A 290 11.22 -9.28 3.36
N ALA A 291 12.15 -10.17 3.73
CA ALA A 291 13.57 -9.84 3.77
C ALA A 291 14.12 -9.48 2.38
N ALA A 292 13.71 -10.23 1.34
CA ALA A 292 14.10 -9.95 -0.04
C ALA A 292 13.52 -8.63 -0.54
N PHE A 293 12.25 -8.34 -0.24
CA PHE A 293 11.60 -7.07 -0.57
C PHE A 293 12.34 -5.90 0.10
N TRP A 294 12.60 -6.01 1.40
CA TRP A 294 13.31 -4.98 2.15
C TRP A 294 14.75 -4.79 1.69
N GLY A 295 15.46 -5.90 1.39
CA GLY A 295 16.80 -5.88 0.83
C GLY A 295 16.85 -5.17 -0.54
N ALA A 296 15.90 -5.48 -1.42
CA ALA A 296 15.80 -4.82 -2.72
C ALA A 296 15.53 -3.32 -2.60
N LEU A 297 14.67 -2.88 -1.69
CA LEU A 297 14.37 -1.45 -1.48
C LEU A 297 15.51 -0.66 -0.79
N ASN A 298 16.47 -1.36 -0.19
CA ASN A 298 17.70 -0.76 0.34
C ASN A 298 18.89 -0.90 -0.61
N ASP A 299 18.71 -1.54 -1.77
CA ASP A 299 19.74 -1.59 -2.83
C ASP A 299 20.01 -0.19 -3.38
N LYS A 300 21.28 0.22 -3.39
CA LYS A 300 21.67 1.57 -3.82
C LYS A 300 21.30 1.86 -5.28
N GLU A 301 21.40 0.86 -6.15
CA GLU A 301 21.06 1.01 -7.57
C GLU A 301 19.55 1.17 -7.74
N LEU A 302 18.74 0.36 -7.03
CA LEU A 302 17.29 0.51 -7.05
C LEU A 302 16.88 1.90 -6.55
N ARG A 303 17.42 2.36 -5.42
CA ARG A 303 17.10 3.68 -4.86
C ARG A 303 17.44 4.81 -5.83
N ALA A 304 18.63 4.77 -6.45
CA ALA A 304 19.04 5.75 -7.44
C ALA A 304 18.11 5.75 -8.67
N GLU A 305 17.74 4.57 -9.16
CA GLU A 305 16.79 4.43 -10.27
C GLU A 305 15.39 4.91 -9.90
N PHE A 306 14.93 4.56 -8.69
CA PHE A 306 13.64 5.01 -8.18
C PHE A 306 13.58 6.54 -8.13
N THR A 307 14.59 7.18 -7.53
CA THR A 307 14.68 8.64 -7.44
C THR A 307 14.69 9.29 -8.83
N LYS A 308 15.43 8.70 -9.79
CA LYS A 308 15.47 9.19 -11.17
C LYS A 308 14.11 9.13 -11.87
N ILE A 309 13.35 8.06 -11.66
CA ILE A 309 12.07 7.81 -12.37
C ILE A 309 10.89 8.47 -11.64
N MET A 310 10.85 8.38 -10.31
CA MET A 310 9.74 8.88 -9.50
C MET A 310 9.93 10.33 -9.05
N GLY A 311 11.17 10.84 -9.15
CA GLY A 311 11.51 12.21 -8.76
C GLY A 311 11.75 12.41 -7.26
N GLU A 312 11.65 11.35 -6.45
CA GLU A 312 11.80 11.37 -4.99
C GLU A 312 12.48 10.10 -4.49
N GLU A 313 13.13 10.17 -3.35
CA GLU A 313 13.67 9.00 -2.66
C GLU A 313 12.54 8.04 -2.23
N PRO A 314 12.71 6.73 -2.37
CA PRO A 314 11.71 5.78 -1.86
C PRO A 314 11.59 5.88 -0.35
N THR A 315 10.37 5.87 0.15
CA THR A 315 10.00 5.86 1.58
C THR A 315 9.26 4.58 1.92
N PRO A 316 9.93 3.42 1.88
CA PRO A 316 9.26 2.13 2.00
C PRO A 316 8.68 1.90 3.39
N THR A 317 7.59 1.12 3.42
CA THR A 317 6.99 0.59 4.65
C THR A 317 7.27 -0.91 4.73
N SER A 318 7.72 -1.38 5.89
CA SER A 318 7.97 -2.82 6.11
C SER A 318 6.68 -3.64 6.07
N GLY A 319 6.80 -4.95 5.83
CA GLY A 319 5.64 -5.85 5.87
C GLY A 319 4.98 -5.90 7.24
N GLU A 320 5.77 -5.82 8.29
CA GLU A 320 5.31 -5.79 9.68
C GLU A 320 4.53 -4.52 10.02
N ASP A 321 5.04 -3.36 9.60
CA ASP A 321 4.36 -2.08 9.85
C ASP A 321 3.10 -1.94 9.00
N MET A 322 3.13 -2.43 7.76
CA MET A 322 1.94 -2.51 6.92
C MET A 322 0.88 -3.43 7.53
N GLN A 323 1.28 -4.56 8.12
CA GLN A 323 0.37 -5.49 8.79
C GLN A 323 -0.32 -4.81 9.98
N LYS A 324 0.44 -4.12 10.84
CA LYS A 324 -0.10 -3.35 11.98
C LYS A 324 -1.05 -2.25 11.52
N LEU A 325 -0.72 -1.58 10.41
CA LEU A 325 -1.59 -0.55 9.82
C LEU A 325 -2.94 -1.14 9.43
N LEU A 326 -2.95 -2.30 8.75
CA LEU A 326 -4.18 -2.99 8.38
C LEU A 326 -5.00 -3.39 9.61
N GLU A 327 -4.37 -3.95 10.62
CA GLU A 327 -5.03 -4.31 11.89
C GLU A 327 -5.68 -3.07 12.53
N THR A 328 -4.99 -1.93 12.53
CA THR A 328 -5.52 -0.65 13.05
C THR A 328 -6.74 -0.17 12.26
N ILE A 329 -6.68 -0.21 10.93
CA ILE A 329 -7.80 0.19 10.06
C ILE A 329 -9.02 -0.71 10.30
N TYR A 330 -8.80 -2.02 10.42
CA TYR A 330 -9.88 -3.00 10.64
C TYR A 330 -10.44 -3.01 12.06
N ALA A 331 -9.78 -2.34 13.02
CA ALA A 331 -10.28 -2.07 14.36
C ALA A 331 -11.15 -0.80 14.47
N THR A 332 -11.39 -0.09 13.34
CA THR A 332 -12.22 1.13 13.33
C THR A 332 -13.64 0.85 13.82
N PRO A 333 -14.22 1.71 14.71
CA PRO A 333 -15.55 1.51 15.24
C PRO A 333 -16.63 1.44 14.14
N GLU A 334 -17.54 0.48 14.27
CA GLU A 334 -18.61 0.23 13.28
C GLU A 334 -19.48 1.46 12.95
N PRO A 335 -19.85 2.36 13.89
CA PRO A 335 -20.60 3.56 13.52
C PRO A 335 -19.92 4.44 12.47
N VAL A 336 -18.60 4.62 12.57
CA VAL A 336 -17.81 5.41 11.62
C VAL A 336 -17.77 4.70 10.25
N VAL A 337 -17.56 3.39 10.27
CA VAL A 337 -17.56 2.55 9.05
C VAL A 337 -18.94 2.56 8.38
N ALA A 338 -20.02 2.44 9.17
CA ALA A 338 -21.40 2.45 8.66
C ALA A 338 -21.74 3.78 7.98
N LYS A 339 -21.35 4.92 8.57
CA LYS A 339 -21.53 6.24 7.96
C LYS A 339 -20.77 6.35 6.63
N LEU A 340 -19.52 5.91 6.61
CA LEU A 340 -18.71 5.91 5.40
C LEU A 340 -19.35 5.04 4.31
N ARG A 341 -19.82 3.83 4.66
CA ARG A 341 -20.56 2.97 3.73
C ARG A 341 -21.82 3.65 3.17
N ALA A 342 -22.56 4.35 4.01
CA ALA A 342 -23.77 5.07 3.58
C ALA A 342 -23.45 6.16 2.55
N ILE A 343 -22.37 6.91 2.76
CA ILE A 343 -21.89 7.94 1.83
C ILE A 343 -21.46 7.32 0.49
N LEU A 344 -20.72 6.23 0.53
CA LEU A 344 -20.16 5.60 -0.68
C LEU A 344 -21.19 4.81 -1.50
N LYS A 345 -22.37 4.53 -0.94
CA LYS A 345 -23.49 3.88 -1.66
C LYS A 345 -24.25 4.81 -2.60
N GLN A 346 -24.08 6.09 -2.44
CA GLN A 346 -24.73 7.11 -3.28
C GLN A 346 -23.98 7.27 -4.59
#